data_e87b37b3508498842cc74c8a863fdc38
#
_entry.id   e87b37b3508498842cc74c8a863fdc38
#
_cell.length_a   1.000
_cell.length_b   1.000
_cell.length_c   1.000
_cell.angle_alpha   90.00
_cell.angle_beta   90.00
_cell.angle_gamma   90.00
#
_symmetry.space_group_name_H-M   'P 1'
#
loop_
_entity.id
_entity.type
_entity.pdbx_description
1 polymer ?
#
loop_
_entity_poly.entity_id
_entity_poly.type
_entity_poly.pdbx_seq_one_letter_code
_entity_poly.pdbx_strand_id
1 'polypeptide(L)' 'GDEFDIEFHPGDAIIVVSESGALRKIYMPDMDTKYYNSDGYKKLLDAIDIVQPGAKEDFIKYHEKVRKGRIH' A
#
# COMPACT_ATOMS: atom_id res chain seq x y z
N GLY A 1 -19.38 -11.35 13.81
CA GLY A 1 -18.74 -11.23 12.77
C GLY A 1 -19.13 -10.24 11.98
N ASP A 2 -19.52 -10.21 11.43
CA ASP A 2 -20.15 -9.44 10.95
C ASP A 2 -19.67 -8.20 10.72
N GLU A 3 -18.79 -7.84 11.22
CA GLU A 3 -18.45 -6.55 11.21
C GLU A 3 -17.97 -6.09 9.95
N PHE A 4 -17.21 -6.78 9.20
CA PHE A 4 -16.66 -6.26 7.98
C PHE A 4 -16.92 -7.20 6.87
N ASP A 5 -17.88 -6.88 6.08
CA ASP A 5 -18.20 -7.69 4.95
C ASP A 5 -17.75 -6.91 3.74
N ILE A 6 -16.47 -6.80 3.57
CA ILE A 6 -15.89 -6.00 2.50
C ILE A 6 -15.61 -6.87 1.30
N GLU A 7 -16.04 -6.41 0.14
CA GLU A 7 -15.82 -7.13 -1.09
C GLU A 7 -14.51 -6.68 -1.72
N PHE A 8 -13.62 -7.61 -2.00
CA PHE A 8 -12.33 -7.31 -2.60
C PHE A 8 -12.24 -7.84 -4.01
N HIS A 9 -11.51 -7.14 -4.84
CA HIS A 9 -11.23 -7.58 -6.19
C HIS A 9 -9.73 -7.78 -6.34
N PRO A 10 -9.29 -8.64 -7.26
CA PRO A 10 -7.86 -8.80 -7.48
C PRO A 10 -7.22 -7.45 -7.80
N GLY A 11 -6.11 -7.19 -7.17
CA GLY A 11 -5.41 -5.92 -7.38
C GLY A 11 -5.78 -4.83 -6.41
N ASP A 12 -6.76 -5.05 -5.55
CA ASP A 12 -7.15 -4.04 -4.58
C ASP A 12 -6.13 -3.92 -3.47
N ALA A 13 -5.94 -2.71 -2.98
CA ALA A 13 -5.11 -2.46 -1.80
C ALA A 13 -5.98 -1.80 -0.74
N ILE A 14 -5.63 -2.03 0.52
CA ILE A 14 -6.44 -1.53 1.64
C ILE A 14 -5.54 -0.87 2.65
N ILE A 15 -5.96 0.29 3.13
CA ILE A 15 -5.25 1.01 4.19
C ILE A 15 -6.11 0.99 5.45
N VAL A 16 -5.50 0.65 6.56
CA VAL A 16 -6.20 0.66 7.84
C VAL A 16 -5.67 1.82 8.68
N VAL A 17 -6.57 2.71 9.06
CA VAL A 17 -6.21 3.91 9.83
C VAL A 17 -6.87 3.81 11.20
N SER A 18 -6.11 4.11 12.24
CA SER A 18 -6.64 4.03 13.60
C SER A 18 -7.51 5.22 13.92
N GLU A 19 -8.21 5.13 15.04
CA GLU A 19 -9.06 6.21 15.49
C GLU A 19 -8.29 7.51 15.72
N SER A 20 -7.03 7.39 16.10
CA SER A 20 -6.20 8.56 16.33
C SER A 20 -5.59 9.12 15.05
N GLY A 21 -5.84 8.47 13.93
CA GLY A 21 -5.32 8.97 12.66
C GLY A 21 -4.00 8.35 12.24
N ALA A 22 -3.54 7.34 12.94
CA ALA A 22 -2.27 6.69 12.61
C ALA A 22 -2.48 5.60 11.58
N LEU A 23 -1.50 5.45 10.70
CA LEU A 23 -1.53 4.38 9.71
C LEU A 23 -1.18 3.08 10.42
N ARG A 24 -2.11 2.13 10.43
CA ARG A 24 -1.88 0.88 11.14
C ARG A 24 -1.41 -0.25 10.26
N LYS A 25 -1.96 -0.37 9.07
CA LYS A 25 -1.64 -1.50 8.24
C LYS A 25 -1.99 -1.21 6.79
N ILE A 26 -1.25 -1.80 5.89
CA ILE A 26 -1.53 -1.71 4.47
C ILE A 26 -1.57 -3.13 3.93
N TYR A 27 -2.69 -3.49 3.30
CA TYR A 27 -2.82 -4.77 2.64
C TYR A 27 -2.62 -4.55 1.15
N MET A 28 -1.69 -5.27 0.56
CA MET A 28 -1.33 -5.07 -0.84
C MET A 28 -1.64 -6.32 -1.65
N PRO A 29 -1.97 -6.16 -2.92
CA PRO A 29 -2.10 -7.32 -3.80
C PRO A 29 -0.72 -7.84 -4.15
N ASP A 30 -0.67 -8.90 -4.93
CA ASP A 30 0.62 -9.38 -5.42
C ASP A 30 1.31 -8.26 -6.17
N MET A 31 2.52 -7.94 -5.75
CA MET A 31 3.22 -6.79 -6.29
C MET A 31 4.10 -7.22 -7.45
N ASP A 32 3.62 -6.99 -8.65
CA ASP A 32 4.43 -7.25 -9.82
C ASP A 32 4.64 -5.92 -10.57
N THR A 33 5.41 -5.97 -11.64
CA THR A 33 5.74 -4.77 -12.39
C THR A 33 4.49 -4.03 -12.86
N LYS A 34 3.48 -4.79 -13.22
CA LYS A 34 2.25 -4.22 -13.72
C LYS A 34 1.58 -3.35 -12.65
N TYR A 35 1.56 -3.84 -11.42
CA TYR A 35 0.94 -3.09 -10.34
C TYR A 35 1.70 -1.80 -10.05
N TYR A 36 3.03 -1.86 -10.07
CA TYR A 36 3.83 -0.67 -9.78
C TYR A 36 3.61 0.44 -10.80
N ASN A 37 3.11 0.10 -11.97
CA ASN A 37 2.85 1.11 -12.99
C ASN A 37 1.39 1.52 -13.05
N SER A 38 0.56 1.01 -12.14
CA SER A 38 -0.87 1.29 -12.17
C SER A 38 -1.20 2.61 -11.50
N ASP A 39 -2.33 3.19 -11.87
CA ASP A 39 -2.82 4.39 -11.23
C ASP A 39 -3.19 4.11 -9.77
N GLY A 40 -3.62 2.88 -9.50
CA GLY A 40 -3.97 2.49 -8.14
C GLY A 40 -2.81 2.60 -7.20
N TYR A 41 -1.63 2.17 -7.65
CA TYR A 41 -0.43 2.25 -6.83
C TYR A 41 -0.06 3.70 -6.54
N LYS A 42 -0.15 4.57 -7.56
CA LYS A 42 0.17 5.97 -7.39
C LYS A 42 -0.77 6.63 -6.40
N LYS A 43 -2.05 6.32 -6.49
CA LYS A 43 -3.04 6.89 -5.58
C LYS A 43 -2.87 6.34 -4.17
N LEU A 44 -2.49 5.07 -4.06
CA LEU A 44 -2.21 4.49 -2.76
C LEU A 44 -1.07 5.22 -2.07
N LEU A 45 -0.01 5.51 -2.81
CA LEU A 45 1.13 6.24 -2.25
C LEU A 45 0.72 7.62 -1.77
N ASP A 46 -0.09 8.31 -2.55
CA ASP A 46 -0.57 9.63 -2.14
C ASP A 46 -1.43 9.54 -0.89
N ALA A 47 -2.26 8.52 -0.81
CA ALA A 47 -3.15 8.35 0.33
C ALA A 47 -2.37 8.08 1.61
N ILE A 48 -1.37 7.20 1.55
CA ILE A 48 -0.61 6.91 2.76
C ILE A 48 0.21 8.12 3.20
N ASP A 49 0.60 8.97 2.26
CA ASP A 49 1.36 10.16 2.59
C ASP A 49 0.47 11.19 3.30
N ILE A 50 -0.81 11.22 2.96
CA ILE A 50 -1.75 12.09 3.64
C ILE A 50 -1.95 11.63 5.08
N VAL A 51 -2.07 10.31 5.27
CA VAL A 51 -2.28 9.76 6.61
C VAL A 51 -1.04 9.95 7.46
N GLN A 52 0.13 9.69 6.87
CA GLN A 52 1.38 9.77 7.59
C GLN A 52 2.40 10.47 6.70
N PRO A 53 2.65 11.76 6.92
CA PRO A 53 3.59 12.51 6.09
C PRO A 53 4.96 11.85 6.06
N GLY A 54 5.48 11.68 4.86
CA GLY A 54 6.76 11.01 4.66
C GLY A 54 6.63 9.53 4.37
N ALA A 55 5.46 8.95 4.56
CA ALA A 55 5.28 7.51 4.37
C ALA A 55 5.45 7.11 2.91
N LYS A 56 5.07 7.97 1.98
CA LYS A 56 5.21 7.66 0.56
C LYS A 56 6.67 7.39 0.20
N GLU A 57 7.55 8.26 0.66
CA GLU A 57 8.96 8.13 0.35
C GLU A 57 9.55 6.88 0.97
N ASP A 58 9.22 6.62 2.23
CA ASP A 58 9.71 5.43 2.91
C ASP A 58 9.20 4.16 2.24
N PHE A 59 7.96 4.17 1.80
CA PHE A 59 7.36 3.02 1.16
C PHE A 59 8.05 2.72 -0.16
N ILE A 60 8.32 3.76 -0.94
CA ILE A 60 9.00 3.59 -2.22
C ILE A 60 10.40 3.03 -2.01
N LYS A 61 11.12 3.55 -1.03
CA LYS A 61 12.48 3.08 -0.73
C LYS A 61 12.47 1.62 -0.31
N TYR A 62 11.49 1.25 0.50
CA TYR A 62 11.38 -0.13 0.96
C TYR A 62 11.19 -1.08 -0.22
N HIS A 63 10.29 -0.73 -1.11
CA HIS A 63 10.00 -1.60 -2.25
C HIS A 63 11.14 -1.67 -3.24
N GLU A 64 11.85 -0.58 -3.44
CA GLU A 64 13.02 -0.59 -4.29
C GLU A 64 14.09 -1.52 -3.74
N LYS A 65 14.28 -1.47 -2.42
CA LYS A 65 15.27 -2.32 -1.78
C LYS A 65 14.92 -3.78 -1.93
N VAL A 66 13.66 -4.13 -1.73
CA VAL A 66 13.20 -5.50 -1.86
C VAL A 66 13.38 -5.99 -3.29
N ARG A 67 13.03 -5.16 -4.27
CA ARG A 67 13.17 -5.54 -5.68
C ARG A 67 14.62 -5.78 -6.05
N LYS A 68 15.50 -4.90 -5.59
CA LYS A 68 16.93 -5.06 -5.89
C LYS A 68 17.49 -6.32 -5.23
N GLY A 69 17.01 -6.63 -4.06
CA GLY A 69 17.47 -7.82 -3.35
C GLY A 69 17.08 -9.10 -4.03
N ARG A 70 16.12 -9.07 -4.93
CA ARG A 70 15.68 -10.25 -5.63
C ARG A 70 16.45 -10.50 -6.92
N ILE A 71 17.22 -9.57 -7.33
CA ILE A 71 17.95 -9.69 -8.57
C ILE A 71 19.34 -10.18 -8.26
N HIS A 72 19.53 -11.44 -8.29
CA HIS A 72 20.84 -12.02 -8.06
C HIS A 72 21.14 -13.05 -9.09
#